data_5c0f51e1246beda030b4cd40b2b9d70a
#
_entry.id   5c0f51e1246beda030b4cd40b2b9d70a
#
_cell.length_a   1.000
_cell.length_b   1.000
_cell.length_c   1.000
_cell.angle_alpha   90.00
_cell.angle_beta   90.00
_cell.angle_gamma   90.00
#
_symmetry.space_group_name_H-M   'P 1'
#
loop_
_entity.id
_entity.type
_entity.pdbx_description
1 polymer ?
#
loop_
_entity_poly.entity_id
_entity_poly.type
_entity_poly.pdbx_seq_one_letter_code
_entity_poly.pdbx_strand_id
1 'polypeptide(L)'
;MNAARPTTPPSRGQRVASRLAGDGLSLGFGRTTVVQDVSVELLPGRVTALVGPNGSGKSTLLRSLARLHPVSDGHVVLGGAAELPERAVAALSAREFAQQVTLFAQSRTAPQGLSVREVVSFGRHPYRRRFAGASREDQDAVERALDATGVRSMADRAAGELSGGELQRVWLAACLAQETGVVLLDEPTNHLDLRYQVETLDLIRDLADVHGVAVGVVLHDLDHAARVADDLLLMAAGRVLAVGSALDVLTAENIGIAYQLSVEVSVDPRTRRLRIDPVGRHAPRLHDAASVPPSTDRSREDTP
;
A
#
# COMPACT_ATOMS: atom_id res chain seq x y z
N MET A 1 11.81 47.48 8.43
CA MET A 1 11.09 47.11 7.17
C MET A 1 11.80 45.92 6.58
N ASN A 2 11.30 44.74 6.85
CA ASN A 2 11.89 43.49 6.41
C ASN A 2 11.01 42.95 5.25
N ALA A 3 11.52 43.07 4.04
CA ALA A 3 10.81 42.64 2.84
C ALA A 3 10.74 41.11 2.82
N ALA A 4 9.53 40.58 2.87
CA ALA A 4 9.25 39.16 2.65
C ALA A 4 9.74 38.76 1.26
N ARG A 5 10.65 37.77 1.17
CA ARG A 5 11.05 37.14 -0.08
C ARG A 5 9.82 36.47 -0.71
N PRO A 6 9.59 36.65 -2.02
CA PRO A 6 8.54 35.91 -2.70
C PRO A 6 8.92 34.42 -2.71
N THR A 7 8.08 33.59 -2.07
CA THR A 7 8.19 32.14 -2.17
C THR A 7 7.89 31.72 -3.61
N THR A 8 8.92 31.27 -4.30
CA THR A 8 8.78 30.65 -5.64
C THR A 8 7.83 29.46 -5.51
N PRO A 9 6.75 29.36 -6.30
CA PRO A 9 5.90 28.19 -6.28
C PRO A 9 6.73 26.94 -6.62
N PRO A 10 6.49 25.79 -5.95
CA PRO A 10 7.24 24.57 -6.21
C PRO A 10 7.13 24.20 -7.70
N SER A 11 8.25 23.79 -8.28
CA SER A 11 8.31 23.35 -9.68
C SER A 11 7.32 22.20 -9.87
N ARG A 12 6.57 22.20 -10.99
CA ARG A 12 5.69 21.10 -11.38
C ARG A 12 6.51 19.81 -11.38
N GLY A 13 6.15 18.84 -10.52
CA GLY A 13 6.85 17.55 -10.40
C GLY A 13 7.48 17.30 -9.03
N GLN A 14 7.60 18.28 -8.13
CA GLN A 14 7.95 18.01 -6.75
C GLN A 14 6.72 17.50 -6.01
N ARG A 15 6.82 16.26 -5.47
CA ARG A 15 5.84 15.73 -4.52
C ARG A 15 5.78 16.68 -3.33
N VAL A 16 4.62 17.25 -3.08
CA VAL A 16 4.41 18.07 -1.89
C VAL A 16 4.07 17.10 -0.76
N ALA A 17 4.89 17.08 0.27
CA ALA A 17 4.61 16.29 1.47
C ALA A 17 3.25 16.70 2.04
N SER A 18 2.31 15.77 2.06
CA SER A 18 0.92 16.02 2.45
C SER A 18 0.48 15.03 3.51
N ARG A 19 -0.21 15.51 4.53
CA ARG A 19 -0.93 14.73 5.51
C ARG A 19 -2.34 14.46 5.01
N LEU A 20 -2.85 13.24 5.16
CA LEU A 20 -4.26 12.91 4.93
C LEU A 20 -4.83 12.33 6.21
N ALA A 21 -5.93 12.90 6.71
CA ALA A 21 -6.57 12.40 7.92
C ALA A 21 -8.08 12.27 7.74
N GLY A 22 -8.63 11.23 8.34
CA GLY A 22 -10.07 11.05 8.54
C GLY A 22 -10.37 11.13 10.03
N ASP A 23 -11.40 11.89 10.40
CA ASP A 23 -11.81 12.06 11.78
C ASP A 23 -13.27 11.66 11.98
N GLY A 24 -13.51 10.75 12.95
CA GLY A 24 -14.83 10.26 13.31
C GLY A 24 -15.59 9.59 12.16
N LEU A 25 -14.90 8.92 11.23
CA LEU A 25 -15.52 8.40 10.01
C LEU A 25 -16.51 7.28 10.29
N SER A 26 -17.75 7.46 9.84
CA SER A 26 -18.76 6.41 9.77
C SER A 26 -19.15 6.17 8.31
N LEU A 27 -19.10 4.91 7.86
CA LEU A 27 -19.24 4.51 6.46
C LEU A 27 -20.21 3.34 6.35
N GLY A 28 -20.98 3.29 5.26
CA GLY A 28 -21.93 2.21 5.07
C GLY A 28 -22.39 2.02 3.63
N PHE A 29 -23.13 0.95 3.40
CA PHE A 29 -23.82 0.62 2.15
C PHE A 29 -25.33 0.57 2.41
N GLY A 30 -26.08 1.53 1.86
CA GLY A 30 -27.50 1.64 2.11
C GLY A 30 -27.79 1.87 3.60
N ARG A 31 -28.41 0.89 4.26
CA ARG A 31 -28.76 0.95 5.69
C ARG A 31 -27.74 0.25 6.60
N THR A 32 -26.72 -0.39 6.05
CA THR A 32 -25.74 -1.18 6.81
C THR A 32 -24.49 -0.35 7.05
N THR A 33 -24.19 -0.07 8.32
CA THR A 33 -22.92 0.55 8.72
C THR A 33 -21.80 -0.50 8.70
N VAL A 34 -20.72 -0.19 8.02
CA VAL A 34 -19.54 -1.07 7.86
C VAL A 34 -18.35 -0.58 8.67
N VAL A 35 -18.22 0.76 8.80
CA VAL A 35 -17.19 1.40 9.64
C VAL A 35 -17.91 2.39 10.54
N GLN A 36 -17.53 2.43 11.81
CA GLN A 36 -18.21 3.25 12.81
C GLN A 36 -17.18 4.01 13.67
N ASP A 37 -17.25 5.34 13.60
CA ASP A 37 -16.47 6.27 14.43
C ASP A 37 -14.96 5.95 14.40
N VAL A 38 -14.37 5.92 13.19
CA VAL A 38 -12.95 5.61 12.99
C VAL A 38 -12.18 6.87 12.61
N SER A 39 -11.13 7.15 13.37
CA SER A 39 -10.14 8.18 13.04
C SER A 39 -8.84 7.52 12.58
N VAL A 40 -8.21 8.10 11.55
CA VAL A 40 -6.96 7.61 10.96
C VAL A 40 -6.15 8.79 10.43
N GLU A 41 -4.84 8.71 10.58
CA GLU A 41 -3.91 9.73 10.10
C GLU A 41 -2.78 9.10 9.29
N LEU A 42 -2.50 9.68 8.13
CA LEU A 42 -1.41 9.32 7.24
C LEU A 42 -0.43 10.49 7.20
N LEU A 43 0.77 10.27 7.70
CA LEU A 43 1.80 11.30 7.84
C LEU A 43 2.87 11.20 6.74
N PRO A 44 3.40 12.31 6.23
CA PRO A 44 4.51 12.31 5.29
C PRO A 44 5.71 11.53 5.81
N GLY A 45 6.32 10.73 4.94
CA GLY A 45 7.47 9.90 5.30
C GLY A 45 7.15 8.71 6.21
N ARG A 46 5.87 8.36 6.37
CA ARG A 46 5.44 7.23 7.20
C ARG A 46 4.52 6.29 6.44
N VAL A 47 4.59 5.03 6.83
CA VAL A 47 3.67 3.97 6.37
C VAL A 47 2.69 3.65 7.48
N THR A 48 1.40 3.86 7.24
CA THR A 48 0.31 3.43 8.11
C THR A 48 -0.36 2.19 7.51
N ALA A 49 -0.27 1.04 8.17
CA ALA A 49 -0.91 -0.17 7.71
C ALA A 49 -2.25 -0.43 8.41
N LEU A 50 -3.28 -0.72 7.61
CA LEU A 50 -4.58 -1.14 8.08
C LEU A 50 -4.62 -2.67 8.05
N VAL A 51 -4.78 -3.28 9.21
CA VAL A 51 -4.83 -4.74 9.39
C VAL A 51 -6.11 -5.17 10.08
N GLY A 52 -6.45 -6.46 10.00
CA GLY A 52 -7.65 -7.03 10.62
C GLY A 52 -8.33 -8.06 9.71
N PRO A 53 -9.31 -8.81 10.21
CA PRO A 53 -9.99 -9.86 9.45
C PRO A 53 -10.75 -9.32 8.23
N ASN A 54 -11.12 -10.24 7.33
CA ASN A 54 -11.95 -9.91 6.18
C ASN A 54 -13.31 -9.34 6.65
N GLY A 55 -13.80 -8.32 5.96
CA GLY A 55 -15.06 -7.65 6.34
C GLY A 55 -14.96 -6.65 7.49
N SER A 56 -13.77 -6.41 8.06
CA SER A 56 -13.61 -5.42 9.14
C SER A 56 -13.69 -3.95 8.70
N GLY A 57 -13.80 -3.66 7.39
CA GLY A 57 -14.00 -2.30 6.87
C GLY A 57 -12.74 -1.62 6.33
N LYS A 58 -11.56 -2.24 6.32
CA LYS A 58 -10.28 -1.65 5.91
C LYS A 58 -10.31 -1.02 4.51
N SER A 59 -10.69 -1.80 3.49
CA SER A 59 -10.77 -1.32 2.11
C SER A 59 -11.85 -0.25 1.93
N THR A 60 -12.95 -0.32 2.69
CA THR A 60 -14.00 0.71 2.69
C THR A 60 -13.46 2.01 3.26
N LEU A 61 -12.74 1.96 4.39
CA LEU A 61 -12.07 3.11 4.98
C LEU A 61 -11.05 3.72 4.01
N LEU A 62 -10.17 2.91 3.41
CA LEU A 62 -9.19 3.38 2.45
C LEU A 62 -9.83 4.05 1.23
N ARG A 63 -10.92 3.48 0.71
CA ARG A 63 -11.67 4.05 -0.43
C ARG A 63 -12.39 5.34 -0.06
N SER A 64 -12.83 5.51 1.18
CA SER A 64 -13.42 6.77 1.65
C SER A 64 -12.37 7.86 1.74
N LEU A 65 -11.17 7.56 2.23
CA LEU A 65 -10.03 8.49 2.19
C LEU A 65 -9.69 8.91 0.75
N ALA A 66 -9.87 8.01 -0.22
CA ALA A 66 -9.68 8.27 -1.66
C ALA A 66 -10.88 8.93 -2.34
N ARG A 67 -11.94 9.32 -1.63
CA ARG A 67 -13.21 9.86 -2.18
C ARG A 67 -13.96 8.90 -3.13
N LEU A 68 -13.71 7.59 -3.03
CA LEU A 68 -14.37 6.57 -3.84
C LEU A 68 -15.53 5.89 -3.11
N HIS A 69 -15.71 6.16 -1.82
CA HIS A 69 -16.85 5.74 -1.03
C HIS A 69 -17.36 6.94 -0.21
N PRO A 70 -18.67 7.18 -0.15
CA PRO A 70 -19.23 8.31 0.59
C PRO A 70 -19.01 8.16 2.09
N VAL A 71 -18.74 9.27 2.76
CA VAL A 71 -18.69 9.38 4.22
C VAL A 71 -20.08 9.72 4.71
N SER A 72 -20.62 8.93 5.64
CA SER A 72 -21.94 9.16 6.24
C SER A 72 -21.87 10.13 7.42
N ASP A 73 -20.78 10.07 8.20
CA ASP A 73 -20.48 10.98 9.30
C ASP A 73 -18.97 11.11 9.47
N GLY A 74 -18.52 12.22 10.06
CA GLY A 74 -17.11 12.59 10.11
C GLY A 74 -16.64 13.34 8.87
N HIS A 75 -15.34 13.55 8.76
CA HIS A 75 -14.76 14.30 7.65
C HIS A 75 -13.33 13.84 7.31
N VAL A 76 -12.91 14.14 6.07
CA VAL A 76 -11.54 13.87 5.60
C VAL A 76 -10.87 15.19 5.25
N VAL A 77 -9.64 15.39 5.72
CA VAL A 77 -8.84 16.59 5.49
C VAL A 77 -7.50 16.23 4.86
N LEU A 78 -7.01 17.13 4.02
CA LEU A 78 -5.71 17.04 3.34
C LEU A 78 -4.93 18.32 3.59
N GLY A 79 -3.65 18.20 3.86
CA GLY A 79 -2.77 19.33 4.17
C GLY A 79 -2.23 19.26 5.59
N GLY A 80 -1.83 20.41 6.17
CA GLY A 80 -1.38 20.48 7.57
C GLY A 80 0.05 19.97 7.82
N ALA A 81 0.80 19.55 6.81
CA ALA A 81 2.23 19.28 6.94
C ALA A 81 3.00 20.59 6.68
N ALA A 82 3.70 21.06 7.70
CA ALA A 82 4.64 22.17 7.77
C ALA A 82 4.24 23.53 7.13
N GLU A 83 3.70 23.57 5.91
CA GLU A 83 3.44 24.84 5.19
C GLU A 83 2.08 24.88 4.45
N LEU A 84 1.38 23.74 4.38
CA LEU A 84 0.10 23.66 3.68
C LEU A 84 -1.08 23.86 4.65
N PRO A 85 -2.00 24.77 4.37
CA PRO A 85 -3.23 24.88 5.15
C PRO A 85 -4.04 23.58 5.00
N GLU A 86 -4.61 23.14 6.10
CA GLU A 86 -5.55 22.02 6.12
C GLU A 86 -6.82 22.38 5.36
N ARG A 87 -7.24 21.49 4.42
CA ARG A 87 -8.42 21.68 3.60
C ARG A 87 -9.31 20.46 3.67
N ALA A 88 -10.60 20.67 3.85
CA ALA A 88 -11.57 19.58 3.70
C ALA A 88 -11.47 18.98 2.29
N VAL A 89 -11.30 17.67 2.21
CA VAL A 89 -11.16 16.97 0.92
C VAL A 89 -12.38 17.20 0.02
N ALA A 90 -13.57 17.35 0.62
CA ALA A 90 -14.82 17.66 -0.09
C ALA A 90 -14.79 19.01 -0.83
N ALA A 91 -13.97 19.98 -0.38
CA ALA A 91 -13.82 21.30 -1.00
C ALA A 91 -12.86 21.31 -2.20
N LEU A 92 -12.10 20.24 -2.42
CA LEU A 92 -11.18 20.12 -3.55
C LEU A 92 -11.91 19.70 -4.81
N SER A 93 -11.55 20.25 -5.95
CA SER A 93 -11.96 19.70 -7.24
C SER A 93 -11.40 18.27 -7.41
N ALA A 94 -12.02 17.45 -8.25
CA ALA A 94 -11.53 16.10 -8.53
C ALA A 94 -10.08 16.11 -9.05
N ARG A 95 -9.72 17.12 -9.84
CA ARG A 95 -8.36 17.29 -10.39
C ARG A 95 -7.35 17.66 -9.32
N GLU A 96 -7.64 18.64 -8.46
CA GLU A 96 -6.78 19.04 -7.35
C GLU A 96 -6.53 17.86 -6.41
N PHE A 97 -7.58 17.11 -6.07
CA PHE A 97 -7.48 15.94 -5.22
C PHE A 97 -6.61 14.84 -5.87
N ALA A 98 -6.85 14.53 -7.15
CA ALA A 98 -6.07 13.53 -7.88
C ALA A 98 -4.59 13.92 -8.09
N GLN A 99 -4.22 15.20 -7.97
CA GLN A 99 -2.82 15.63 -7.96
C GLN A 99 -2.14 15.44 -6.60
N GLN A 100 -2.88 15.15 -5.54
CA GLN A 100 -2.38 15.01 -4.18
C GLN A 100 -2.48 13.59 -3.63
N VAL A 101 -3.50 12.84 -4.05
CA VAL A 101 -3.81 11.51 -3.54
C VAL A 101 -4.01 10.55 -4.70
N THR A 102 -3.34 9.39 -4.66
CA THR A 102 -3.59 8.28 -5.57
C THR A 102 -4.05 7.04 -4.81
N LEU A 103 -4.84 6.20 -5.47
CA LEU A 103 -5.26 4.90 -4.94
C LEU A 103 -4.91 3.78 -5.92
N PHE A 104 -4.17 2.79 -5.44
CA PHE A 104 -4.07 1.48 -6.05
C PHE A 104 -5.20 0.60 -5.54
N ALA A 105 -6.16 0.24 -6.40
CA ALA A 105 -7.27 -0.64 -6.07
C ALA A 105 -6.98 -2.08 -6.48
N GLN A 106 -7.46 -3.03 -5.68
CA GLN A 106 -7.17 -4.46 -5.76
C GLN A 106 -7.49 -5.13 -7.11
N SER A 107 -8.52 -4.70 -7.83
CA SER A 107 -8.90 -5.34 -9.09
C SER A 107 -8.97 -4.33 -10.23
N ARG A 108 -8.12 -4.56 -11.24
CA ARG A 108 -8.17 -3.82 -12.49
C ARG A 108 -8.01 -4.80 -13.64
N THR A 109 -8.92 -4.73 -14.60
CA THR A 109 -8.84 -5.52 -15.83
C THR A 109 -7.74 -4.98 -16.73
N ALA A 110 -7.11 -5.88 -17.48
CA ALA A 110 -6.15 -5.48 -18.50
C ALA A 110 -6.86 -4.69 -19.60
N PRO A 111 -6.43 -3.43 -19.89
CA PRO A 111 -7.00 -2.69 -21.00
C PRO A 111 -6.54 -3.32 -22.32
N GLN A 112 -7.48 -3.59 -23.21
CA GLN A 112 -7.19 -4.20 -24.49
C GLN A 112 -6.61 -3.16 -25.47
N GLY A 113 -5.63 -3.59 -26.28
CA GLY A 113 -5.05 -2.76 -27.33
C GLY A 113 -4.11 -1.65 -26.87
N LEU A 114 -3.73 -1.64 -25.59
CA LEU A 114 -2.78 -0.68 -25.04
C LEU A 114 -1.48 -1.38 -24.63
N SER A 115 -0.36 -0.68 -24.84
CA SER A 115 0.94 -1.07 -24.31
C SER A 115 1.03 -0.79 -22.82
N VAL A 116 1.98 -1.44 -22.11
CA VAL A 116 2.29 -1.17 -20.71
C VAL A 116 2.59 0.31 -20.48
N ARG A 117 3.40 0.93 -21.35
CA ARG A 117 3.75 2.36 -21.29
C ARG A 117 2.50 3.25 -21.34
N GLU A 118 1.56 2.95 -22.22
CA GLU A 118 0.31 3.70 -22.34
C GLU A 118 -0.55 3.55 -21.07
N VAL A 119 -0.62 2.35 -20.49
CA VAL A 119 -1.32 2.12 -19.21
C VAL A 119 -0.68 2.92 -18.08
N VAL A 120 0.65 2.90 -17.96
CA VAL A 120 1.37 3.68 -16.94
C VAL A 120 1.13 5.17 -17.14
N SER A 121 1.02 5.64 -18.39
CA SER A 121 0.76 7.03 -18.70
C SER A 121 -0.60 7.54 -18.21
N PHE A 122 -1.54 6.68 -17.85
CA PHE A 122 -2.81 7.09 -17.22
C PHE A 122 -2.59 7.79 -15.86
N GLY A 123 -1.52 7.45 -15.14
CA GLY A 123 -1.14 8.17 -13.93
C GLY A 123 -0.92 9.68 -14.15
N ARG A 124 -0.57 10.09 -15.35
CA ARG A 124 -0.36 11.51 -15.69
C ARG A 124 -1.63 12.26 -16.08
N HIS A 125 -2.78 11.57 -16.14
CA HIS A 125 -4.06 12.19 -16.54
C HIS A 125 -4.42 13.45 -15.73
N PRO A 126 -4.22 13.54 -14.41
CA PRO A 126 -4.52 14.74 -13.63
C PRO A 126 -3.70 15.97 -14.02
N TYR A 127 -2.56 15.79 -14.69
CA TYR A 127 -1.65 16.88 -15.09
C TYR A 127 -1.88 17.34 -16.54
N ARG A 128 -2.48 16.49 -17.39
CA ARG A 128 -2.69 16.78 -18.80
C ARG A 128 -3.64 17.96 -18.99
N ARG A 129 -3.27 18.86 -19.90
CA ARG A 129 -4.16 19.92 -20.37
C ARG A 129 -5.05 19.38 -21.48
N ARG A 130 -6.25 19.92 -21.59
CA ARG A 130 -7.18 19.59 -22.67
C ARG A 130 -6.51 19.88 -24.02
N PHE A 131 -6.45 18.88 -24.90
CA PHE A 131 -5.81 18.96 -26.22
C PHE A 131 -4.28 19.11 -26.26
N ALA A 132 -3.57 18.97 -25.16
CA ALA A 132 -2.12 18.91 -25.16
C ALA A 132 -1.63 17.45 -25.11
N GLY A 133 -0.57 17.15 -25.87
CA GLY A 133 0.16 15.89 -25.76
C GLY A 133 0.84 15.74 -24.38
N ALA A 134 1.47 14.59 -24.16
CA ALA A 134 2.28 14.36 -22.98
C ALA A 134 3.49 15.31 -22.96
N SER A 135 3.71 16.01 -21.85
CA SER A 135 4.89 16.84 -21.65
C SER A 135 6.14 15.96 -21.46
N ARG A 136 7.33 16.54 -21.56
CA ARG A 136 8.57 15.83 -21.23
C ARG A 136 8.57 15.36 -19.78
N GLU A 137 8.07 16.19 -18.87
CA GLU A 137 7.90 15.85 -17.45
C GLU A 137 6.98 14.64 -17.25
N ASP A 138 5.88 14.54 -18.03
CA ASP A 138 5.00 13.37 -17.98
C ASP A 138 5.70 12.10 -18.48
N GLN A 139 6.50 12.22 -19.53
CA GLN A 139 7.30 11.11 -20.06
C GLN A 139 8.33 10.65 -19.04
N ASP A 140 9.07 11.57 -18.43
CA ASP A 140 10.08 11.28 -17.42
C ASP A 140 9.45 10.61 -16.17
N ALA A 141 8.25 11.04 -15.75
CA ALA A 141 7.53 10.42 -14.65
C ALA A 141 7.09 8.98 -14.97
N VAL A 142 6.64 8.72 -16.21
CA VAL A 142 6.31 7.36 -16.68
C VAL A 142 7.56 6.47 -16.66
N GLU A 143 8.70 6.98 -17.17
CA GLU A 143 9.94 6.21 -17.19
C GLU A 143 10.43 5.87 -15.78
N ARG A 144 10.42 6.84 -14.85
CA ARG A 144 10.74 6.57 -13.43
C ARG A 144 9.84 5.50 -12.82
N ALA A 145 8.54 5.55 -13.10
CA ALA A 145 7.58 4.59 -12.57
C ALA A 145 7.80 3.18 -13.13
N LEU A 146 8.12 3.06 -14.43
CA LEU A 146 8.47 1.79 -15.08
C LEU A 146 9.72 1.16 -14.46
N ASP A 147 10.73 1.98 -14.15
CA ASP A 147 11.95 1.51 -13.48
C ASP A 147 11.67 1.06 -12.05
N ALA A 148 10.99 1.89 -11.26
CA ALA A 148 10.72 1.63 -9.85
C ALA A 148 9.93 0.34 -9.61
N THR A 149 9.08 -0.07 -10.57
CA THR A 149 8.30 -1.31 -10.48
C THR A 149 8.89 -2.48 -11.28
N GLY A 150 10.06 -2.30 -11.89
CA GLY A 150 10.75 -3.34 -12.65
C GLY A 150 10.02 -3.80 -13.92
N VAL A 151 9.12 -2.96 -14.48
CA VAL A 151 8.33 -3.32 -15.68
C VAL A 151 8.83 -2.65 -16.97
N ARG A 152 9.96 -1.95 -16.93
CA ARG A 152 10.55 -1.26 -18.11
C ARG A 152 10.80 -2.22 -19.27
N SER A 153 11.28 -3.43 -19.03
CA SER A 153 11.58 -4.40 -20.09
C SER A 153 10.35 -4.85 -20.88
N MET A 154 9.16 -4.65 -20.34
CA MET A 154 7.88 -4.99 -20.99
C MET A 154 7.07 -3.75 -21.41
N ALA A 155 7.67 -2.54 -21.41
CA ALA A 155 6.98 -1.28 -21.63
C ALA A 155 6.19 -1.23 -22.95
N ASP A 156 6.68 -1.87 -23.99
CA ASP A 156 6.07 -1.88 -25.31
C ASP A 156 5.22 -3.12 -25.60
N ARG A 157 5.11 -4.07 -24.64
CA ARG A 157 4.21 -5.22 -24.74
C ARG A 157 2.75 -4.81 -24.55
N ALA A 158 1.83 -5.55 -25.16
CA ALA A 158 0.41 -5.36 -24.94
C ALA A 158 0.02 -5.73 -23.50
N ALA A 159 -0.70 -4.86 -22.80
CA ALA A 159 -1.11 -5.09 -21.41
C ALA A 159 -2.02 -6.32 -21.24
N GLY A 160 -2.75 -6.69 -22.31
CA GLY A 160 -3.61 -7.88 -22.32
C GLY A 160 -2.85 -9.22 -22.37
N GLU A 161 -1.54 -9.20 -22.64
CA GLU A 161 -0.69 -10.40 -22.71
C GLU A 161 0.07 -10.68 -21.42
N LEU A 162 -0.13 -9.84 -20.40
CA LEU A 162 0.58 -9.92 -19.12
C LEU A 162 -0.06 -10.96 -18.18
N SER A 163 0.77 -11.62 -17.39
CA SER A 163 0.31 -12.38 -16.23
C SER A 163 -0.35 -11.46 -15.20
N GLY A 164 -1.16 -12.02 -14.27
CA GLY A 164 -1.80 -11.23 -13.23
C GLY A 164 -0.82 -10.42 -12.39
N GLY A 165 0.31 -11.00 -12.01
CA GLY A 165 1.34 -10.31 -11.22
C GLY A 165 2.08 -9.22 -12.03
N GLU A 166 2.35 -9.44 -13.33
CA GLU A 166 2.92 -8.41 -14.21
C GLU A 166 1.94 -7.24 -14.35
N LEU A 167 0.67 -7.52 -14.60
CA LEU A 167 -0.37 -6.50 -14.72
C LEU A 167 -0.55 -5.69 -13.43
N GLN A 168 -0.47 -6.35 -12.28
CA GLN A 168 -0.54 -5.67 -10.97
C GLN A 168 0.60 -4.67 -10.80
N ARG A 169 1.83 -5.03 -11.18
CA ARG A 169 2.99 -4.12 -11.16
C ARG A 169 2.84 -2.95 -12.14
N VAL A 170 2.24 -3.19 -13.31
CA VAL A 170 1.94 -2.12 -14.28
C VAL A 170 0.94 -1.12 -13.70
N TRP A 171 -0.09 -1.58 -13.02
CA TRP A 171 -1.04 -0.69 -12.35
C TRP A 171 -0.42 0.06 -11.17
N LEU A 172 0.50 -0.57 -10.44
CA LEU A 172 1.29 0.09 -9.40
C LEU A 172 2.18 1.18 -10.02
N ALA A 173 2.83 0.89 -11.16
CA ALA A 173 3.58 1.90 -11.92
C ALA A 173 2.68 3.08 -12.33
N ALA A 174 1.45 2.85 -12.77
CA ALA A 174 0.52 3.92 -13.11
C ALA A 174 0.18 4.81 -11.88
N CYS A 175 0.03 4.21 -10.70
CA CYS A 175 -0.14 4.97 -9.46
C CYS A 175 1.12 5.80 -9.12
N LEU A 176 2.32 5.24 -9.27
CA LEU A 176 3.58 5.95 -8.99
C LEU A 176 3.85 7.07 -9.99
N ALA A 177 3.49 6.87 -11.27
CA ALA A 177 3.60 7.90 -12.30
C ALA A 177 2.75 9.15 -11.99
N GLN A 178 1.75 9.03 -11.13
CA GLN A 178 0.94 10.17 -10.68
C GLN A 178 1.71 11.14 -9.77
N GLU A 179 2.78 10.68 -9.09
CA GLU A 179 3.68 11.49 -8.26
C GLU A 179 2.96 12.32 -7.19
N THR A 180 2.06 11.70 -6.45
CA THR A 180 1.29 12.34 -5.38
C THR A 180 2.02 12.34 -4.04
N GLY A 181 1.66 13.25 -3.15
CA GLY A 181 2.15 13.31 -1.77
C GLY A 181 1.55 12.24 -0.85
N VAL A 182 0.40 11.66 -1.24
CA VAL A 182 -0.27 10.57 -0.52
C VAL A 182 -0.52 9.41 -1.47
N VAL A 183 -0.16 8.20 -1.05
CA VAL A 183 -0.38 6.95 -1.79
C VAL A 183 -1.18 5.98 -0.92
N LEU A 184 -2.32 5.55 -1.44
CA LEU A 184 -3.20 4.56 -0.81
C LEU A 184 -3.11 3.25 -1.59
N LEU A 185 -2.88 2.13 -0.89
CA LEU A 185 -2.66 0.83 -1.49
C LEU A 185 -3.63 -0.20 -0.88
N ASP A 186 -4.57 -0.70 -1.68
CA ASP A 186 -5.54 -1.71 -1.25
C ASP A 186 -5.03 -3.10 -1.65
N GLU A 187 -4.42 -3.82 -0.71
CA GLU A 187 -3.88 -5.19 -0.85
C GLU A 187 -2.85 -5.34 -2.00
N PRO A 188 -1.77 -4.56 -2.01
CA PRO A 188 -0.83 -4.50 -3.14
C PRO A 188 0.02 -5.76 -3.30
N THR A 189 0.06 -6.64 -2.30
CA THR A 189 0.87 -7.88 -2.31
C THR A 189 0.07 -9.13 -2.64
N ASN A 190 -1.27 -9.03 -2.78
CA ASN A 190 -2.11 -10.18 -3.08
C ASN A 190 -1.80 -10.76 -4.47
N HIS A 191 -1.86 -12.10 -4.57
CA HIS A 191 -1.62 -12.85 -5.81
C HIS A 191 -0.22 -12.68 -6.42
N LEU A 192 0.73 -12.08 -5.70
CA LEU A 192 2.13 -12.01 -6.09
C LEU A 192 2.89 -13.20 -5.52
N ASP A 193 3.90 -13.68 -6.24
CA ASP A 193 4.87 -14.61 -5.70
C ASP A 193 5.77 -13.93 -4.65
N LEU A 194 6.49 -14.74 -3.87
CA LEU A 194 7.30 -14.28 -2.75
C LEU A 194 8.30 -13.17 -3.14
N ARG A 195 8.92 -13.29 -4.32
CA ARG A 195 9.89 -12.29 -4.78
C ARG A 195 9.22 -10.93 -4.96
N TYR A 196 8.11 -10.91 -5.69
CA TYR A 196 7.39 -9.67 -5.99
C TYR A 196 6.67 -9.09 -4.78
N GLN A 197 6.26 -9.92 -3.81
CA GLN A 197 5.79 -9.43 -2.51
C GLN A 197 6.88 -8.62 -1.82
N VAL A 198 8.11 -9.17 -1.72
CA VAL A 198 9.24 -8.47 -1.09
C VAL A 198 9.58 -7.19 -1.82
N GLU A 199 9.70 -7.22 -3.16
CA GLU A 199 9.97 -6.02 -3.97
C GLU A 199 8.90 -4.94 -3.80
N THR A 200 7.61 -5.33 -3.67
CA THR A 200 6.51 -4.38 -3.42
C THR A 200 6.60 -3.76 -2.02
N LEU A 201 6.93 -4.56 -1.00
CA LEU A 201 7.09 -4.06 0.37
C LEU A 201 8.28 -3.10 0.48
N ASP A 202 9.40 -3.42 -0.19
CA ASP A 202 10.57 -2.54 -0.23
C ASP A 202 10.24 -1.22 -0.95
N LEU A 203 9.48 -1.28 -2.07
CA LEU A 203 8.99 -0.08 -2.76
C LEU A 203 8.08 0.78 -1.87
N ILE A 204 7.19 0.17 -1.07
CA ILE A 204 6.36 0.89 -0.10
C ILE A 204 7.21 1.66 0.91
N ARG A 205 8.29 1.04 1.41
CA ARG A 205 9.23 1.73 2.31
C ARG A 205 9.98 2.86 1.59
N ASP A 206 10.46 2.64 0.38
CA ASP A 206 11.16 3.67 -0.40
C ASP A 206 10.27 4.89 -0.66
N LEU A 207 8.97 4.70 -0.89
CA LEU A 207 8.02 5.82 -1.04
C LEU A 207 7.97 6.71 0.21
N ALA A 208 8.00 6.12 1.38
CA ALA A 208 8.02 6.86 2.64
C ALA A 208 9.42 7.41 2.93
N ASP A 209 10.43 6.56 3.01
CA ASP A 209 11.75 6.90 3.54
C ASP A 209 12.55 7.81 2.60
N VAL A 210 12.48 7.55 1.28
CA VAL A 210 13.27 8.29 0.27
C VAL A 210 12.48 9.44 -0.33
N HIS A 211 11.18 9.25 -0.55
CA HIS A 211 10.35 10.22 -1.26
C HIS A 211 9.44 11.06 -0.36
N GLY A 212 9.42 10.79 0.95
CA GLY A 212 8.63 11.55 1.93
C GLY A 212 7.11 11.44 1.74
N VAL A 213 6.64 10.39 1.03
CA VAL A 213 5.22 10.16 0.74
C VAL A 213 4.52 9.66 2.00
N ALA A 214 3.30 10.13 2.25
CA ALA A 214 2.41 9.53 3.24
C ALA A 214 1.75 8.27 2.62
N VAL A 215 2.01 7.10 3.19
CA VAL A 215 1.51 5.84 2.64
C VAL A 215 0.46 5.23 3.56
N GLY A 216 -0.74 4.99 3.03
CA GLY A 216 -1.78 4.18 3.68
C GLY A 216 -1.90 2.83 2.95
N VAL A 217 -1.72 1.72 3.64
CA VAL A 217 -1.75 0.40 2.99
C VAL A 217 -2.65 -0.59 3.74
N VAL A 218 -3.50 -1.31 3.02
CA VAL A 218 -4.22 -2.48 3.56
C VAL A 218 -3.37 -3.71 3.31
N LEU A 219 -3.07 -4.45 4.38
CA LEU A 219 -2.34 -5.71 4.31
C LEU A 219 -3.11 -6.81 5.06
N HIS A 220 -3.11 -8.03 4.49
CA HIS A 220 -3.69 -9.20 5.14
C HIS A 220 -2.68 -9.95 6.01
N ASP A 221 -1.43 -9.94 5.59
CA ASP A 221 -0.32 -10.59 6.27
C ASP A 221 0.21 -9.66 7.38
N LEU A 222 0.14 -10.12 8.62
CA LEU A 222 0.56 -9.36 9.80
C LEU A 222 2.09 -9.23 9.87
N ASP A 223 2.84 -10.23 9.37
CA ASP A 223 4.29 -10.16 9.32
C ASP A 223 4.75 -9.12 8.28
N HIS A 224 4.05 -9.03 7.14
CA HIS A 224 4.28 -7.98 6.16
C HIS A 224 3.98 -6.59 6.75
N ALA A 225 2.86 -6.46 7.47
CA ALA A 225 2.49 -5.20 8.11
C ALA A 225 3.52 -4.79 9.18
N ALA A 226 3.93 -5.72 10.05
CA ALA A 226 4.96 -5.48 11.07
C ALA A 226 6.32 -5.11 10.48
N ARG A 227 6.62 -5.56 9.25
CA ARG A 227 7.87 -5.26 8.56
C ARG A 227 7.92 -3.85 7.98
N VAL A 228 6.80 -3.35 7.44
CA VAL A 228 6.82 -2.12 6.64
C VAL A 228 6.16 -0.93 7.29
N ALA A 229 5.28 -1.13 8.29
CA ALA A 229 4.54 -0.04 8.88
C ALA A 229 5.31 0.64 10.02
N ASP A 230 5.20 1.97 10.05
CA ASP A 230 5.56 2.80 11.20
C ASP A 230 4.40 2.80 12.21
N ASP A 231 3.17 2.84 11.70
CA ASP A 231 1.95 2.80 12.48
C ASP A 231 1.01 1.72 11.95
N LEU A 232 0.41 0.95 12.84
CA LEU A 232 -0.64 0.01 12.52
C LEU A 232 -1.99 0.46 13.09
N LEU A 233 -3.04 0.22 12.31
CA LEU A 233 -4.42 0.37 12.72
C LEU A 233 -5.11 -0.98 12.59
N LEU A 234 -5.36 -1.65 13.71
CA LEU A 234 -6.05 -2.95 13.76
C LEU A 234 -7.55 -2.71 13.84
N MET A 235 -8.27 -3.20 12.83
CA MET A 235 -9.72 -3.10 12.75
C MET A 235 -10.40 -4.43 12.99
N ALA A 236 -11.47 -4.41 13.78
CA ALA A 236 -12.37 -5.54 13.97
C ALA A 236 -13.83 -5.05 13.98
N ALA A 237 -14.73 -5.77 13.33
CA ALA A 237 -16.17 -5.46 13.29
C ALA A 237 -16.51 -3.98 13.01
N GLY A 238 -15.79 -3.34 12.07
CA GLY A 238 -16.03 -1.96 11.66
C GLY A 238 -15.50 -0.90 12.62
N ARG A 239 -14.73 -1.26 13.63
CA ARG A 239 -14.15 -0.35 14.63
C ARG A 239 -12.64 -0.52 14.71
N VAL A 240 -11.97 0.49 15.23
CA VAL A 240 -10.56 0.40 15.61
C VAL A 240 -10.45 -0.33 16.93
N LEU A 241 -9.68 -1.41 16.96
CA LEU A 241 -9.34 -2.14 18.18
C LEU A 241 -8.06 -1.61 18.83
N ALA A 242 -7.03 -1.34 18.03
CA ALA A 242 -5.75 -0.81 18.50
C ALA A 242 -5.06 0.02 17.42
N VAL A 243 -4.29 1.03 17.84
CA VAL A 243 -3.45 1.90 16.99
C VAL A 243 -2.09 2.07 17.66
N GLY A 244 -1.01 2.06 16.89
CA GLY A 244 0.34 2.31 17.40
C GLY A 244 1.40 1.56 16.62
N SER A 245 2.55 1.30 17.23
CA SER A 245 3.61 0.51 16.64
C SER A 245 3.20 -0.97 16.49
N ALA A 246 3.95 -1.73 15.69
CA ALA A 246 3.70 -3.16 15.53
C ALA A 246 3.75 -3.92 16.88
N LEU A 247 4.63 -3.52 17.80
CA LEU A 247 4.74 -4.16 19.12
C LEU A 247 3.54 -3.86 20.02
N ASP A 248 2.96 -2.66 19.91
CA ASP A 248 1.81 -2.26 20.71
C ASP A 248 0.50 -2.86 20.19
N VAL A 249 0.38 -3.02 18.88
CA VAL A 249 -0.87 -3.42 18.21
C VAL A 249 -0.96 -4.94 18.02
N LEU A 250 0.13 -5.60 17.59
CA LEU A 250 0.12 -7.03 17.26
C LEU A 250 0.46 -7.89 18.48
N THR A 251 -0.33 -7.73 19.54
CA THR A 251 -0.25 -8.57 20.74
C THR A 251 -1.11 -9.83 20.58
N ALA A 252 -0.81 -10.90 21.34
CA ALA A 252 -1.62 -12.11 21.32
C ALA A 252 -3.09 -11.83 21.69
N GLU A 253 -3.33 -10.89 22.62
CA GLU A 253 -4.66 -10.48 23.04
C GLU A 253 -5.42 -9.80 21.90
N ASN A 254 -4.85 -8.76 21.30
CA ASN A 254 -5.48 -7.99 20.22
C ASN A 254 -5.78 -8.86 18.99
N ILE A 255 -4.80 -9.71 18.59
CA ILE A 255 -4.98 -10.64 17.47
C ILE A 255 -6.05 -11.68 17.82
N GLY A 256 -6.03 -12.20 19.05
CA GLY A 256 -7.04 -13.15 19.53
C GLY A 256 -8.46 -12.57 19.45
N ILE A 257 -8.65 -11.34 19.90
CA ILE A 257 -9.94 -10.63 19.83
C ILE A 257 -10.35 -10.40 18.35
N ALA A 258 -9.43 -9.85 17.54
CA ALA A 258 -9.75 -9.47 16.17
C ALA A 258 -10.05 -10.67 15.26
N TYR A 259 -9.23 -11.73 15.33
CA TYR A 259 -9.29 -12.88 14.43
C TYR A 259 -9.99 -14.10 15.04
N GLN A 260 -10.37 -14.05 16.32
CA GLN A 260 -11.05 -15.14 17.07
C GLN A 260 -10.24 -16.46 17.06
N LEU A 261 -8.93 -16.35 17.24
CA LEU A 261 -8.01 -17.48 17.29
C LEU A 261 -6.89 -17.22 18.32
N SER A 262 -6.29 -18.30 18.85
CA SER A 262 -5.12 -18.18 19.72
C SER A 262 -3.86 -18.02 18.87
N VAL A 263 -2.97 -17.13 19.28
CA VAL A 263 -1.66 -16.91 18.66
C VAL A 263 -0.58 -16.80 19.72
N GLU A 264 0.63 -17.21 19.36
CA GLU A 264 1.83 -16.89 20.11
C GLU A 264 2.53 -15.73 19.40
N VAL A 265 2.89 -14.69 20.16
CA VAL A 265 3.61 -13.53 19.63
C VAL A 265 4.94 -13.42 20.35
N SER A 266 6.01 -13.38 19.58
CA SER A 266 7.37 -13.30 20.11
C SER A 266 8.22 -12.34 19.27
N VAL A 267 9.33 -11.85 19.84
CA VAL A 267 10.32 -11.05 19.12
C VAL A 267 11.55 -11.92 18.91
N ASP A 268 11.91 -12.17 17.66
CA ASP A 268 13.14 -12.89 17.32
C ASP A 268 14.33 -12.10 17.86
N PRO A 269 15.15 -12.67 18.78
CA PRO A 269 16.22 -11.93 19.44
C PRO A 269 17.36 -11.54 18.49
N ARG A 270 17.53 -12.25 17.38
CA ARG A 270 18.58 -12.00 16.40
C ARG A 270 18.17 -10.93 15.39
N THR A 271 16.94 -11.02 14.86
CA THR A 271 16.47 -10.13 13.80
C THR A 271 15.67 -8.95 14.33
N ARG A 272 15.27 -8.96 15.61
CA ARG A 272 14.38 -7.99 16.24
C ARG A 272 13.00 -7.88 15.56
N ARG A 273 12.64 -8.90 14.78
CA ARG A 273 11.35 -8.96 14.09
C ARG A 273 10.31 -9.63 14.96
N LEU A 274 9.09 -9.13 14.87
CA LEU A 274 7.91 -9.75 15.44
C LEU A 274 7.64 -11.06 14.68
N ARG A 275 7.29 -12.12 15.40
CA ARG A 275 6.82 -13.40 14.86
C ARG A 275 5.44 -13.68 15.43
N ILE A 276 4.52 -14.05 14.57
CA ILE A 276 3.12 -14.33 14.90
C ILE A 276 2.84 -15.76 14.46
N ASP A 277 2.74 -16.66 15.44
CA ASP A 277 2.54 -18.08 15.21
C ASP A 277 1.10 -18.47 15.62
N PRO A 278 0.17 -18.68 14.66
CA PRO A 278 -1.19 -19.11 14.96
C PRO A 278 -1.21 -20.51 15.59
N VAL A 279 -1.92 -20.65 16.71
CA VAL A 279 -2.07 -21.93 17.41
C VAL A 279 -3.22 -22.71 16.77
N GLY A 280 -2.88 -23.70 15.94
CA GLY A 280 -3.82 -24.61 15.30
C GLY A 280 -4.24 -25.78 16.21
N ARG A 281 -5.30 -26.53 15.81
CA ARG A 281 -5.74 -27.74 16.51
C ARG A 281 -4.71 -28.89 16.45
N HIS A 282 -3.81 -28.84 15.49
CA HIS A 282 -2.79 -29.87 15.26
C HIS A 282 -1.41 -29.28 15.49
N ALA A 283 -0.59 -29.95 16.29
CA ALA A 283 0.82 -29.59 16.42
C ALA A 283 1.55 -29.71 15.06
N PRO A 284 2.53 -28.84 14.77
CA PRO A 284 3.35 -28.97 13.58
C PRO A 284 3.99 -30.37 13.54
N ARG A 285 3.86 -31.07 12.41
CA ARG A 285 4.60 -32.32 12.20
C ARG A 285 6.03 -31.93 11.79
N LEU A 286 6.91 -31.88 12.78
CA LEU A 286 8.35 -31.84 12.50
C LEU A 286 8.73 -33.24 12.01
N HIS A 287 9.03 -33.38 10.72
CA HIS A 287 9.72 -34.56 10.25
C HIS A 287 11.16 -34.45 10.76
N ASP A 288 11.58 -35.38 11.65
CA ASP A 288 12.95 -35.48 12.05
C ASP A 288 13.84 -35.61 10.82
N ALA A 289 14.79 -34.68 10.67
CA ALA A 289 15.77 -34.71 9.59
C ALA A 289 16.67 -35.98 9.62
N ALA A 290 16.50 -36.84 10.63
CA ALA A 290 17.25 -38.09 10.85
C ALA A 290 16.80 -39.24 9.90
N SER A 291 15.76 -39.09 9.09
CA SER A 291 15.27 -40.19 8.23
C SER A 291 15.65 -40.07 6.74
N VAL A 292 16.66 -39.28 6.41
CA VAL A 292 17.23 -39.37 5.06
C VAL A 292 18.20 -40.56 5.02
N PRO A 293 17.86 -41.67 4.32
CA PRO A 293 18.77 -42.79 4.22
C PRO A 293 20.06 -42.32 3.53
N PRO A 294 21.24 -42.81 3.96
CA PRO A 294 22.48 -42.43 3.32
C PRO A 294 22.42 -42.84 1.86
N SER A 295 22.75 -41.91 0.95
CA SER A 295 22.85 -42.17 -0.47
C SER A 295 23.82 -43.33 -0.66
N THR A 296 23.34 -44.50 -1.10
CA THR A 296 24.17 -45.60 -1.53
C THR A 296 24.99 -45.15 -2.74
N ASP A 297 26.24 -44.77 -2.49
CA ASP A 297 27.28 -44.59 -3.50
C ASP A 297 27.54 -45.93 -4.14
N ARG A 298 26.96 -46.14 -5.35
CA ARG A 298 27.34 -47.25 -6.22
C ARG A 298 28.60 -46.84 -6.95
N SER A 299 29.75 -46.93 -6.26
CA SER A 299 31.04 -47.03 -6.95
C SER A 299 31.04 -48.22 -7.89
N ARG A 300 31.16 -47.93 -9.17
CA ARG A 300 31.43 -48.89 -10.23
C ARG A 300 32.71 -49.61 -9.95
N GLU A 301 32.67 -50.91 -9.80
CA GLU A 301 33.79 -51.78 -10.14
C GLU A 301 33.58 -52.31 -11.54
N ASP A 302 34.29 -51.67 -12.48
CA ASP A 302 34.65 -52.28 -13.73
C ASP A 302 35.99 -52.98 -13.52
N THR A 303 36.09 -54.26 -13.86
CA THR A 303 37.27 -54.90 -14.48
C THR A 303 37.07 -56.43 -14.56
N PRO A 304 37.65 -57.15 -15.52
CA PRO A 304 38.36 -56.79 -16.76
C PRO A 304 37.65 -57.28 -18.04
#